data_04df2821e3a8d616079fa08cdeb267fd
#
_entry.id   04df2821e3a8d616079fa08cdeb267fd
#
_cell.length_a   1.000
_cell.length_b   1.000
_cell.length_c   1.000
_cell.angle_alpha   90.00
_cell.angle_beta   90.00
_cell.angle_gamma   90.00
#
_symmetry.space_group_name_H-M   'P 1'
#
loop_
_entity.id
_entity.type
_entity.pdbx_description
1 polymer ?
#
loop_
_entity_poly.entity_id
_entity_poly.type
_entity_poly.pdbx_seq_one_letter_code
_entity_poly.pdbx_strand_id
1 'polypeptide(L)'
;MYFLALATDYDGTLAHDGIVSQKTLAALERFKKTGRKLILVTGRELPDLKRVFPDIGLFDKVVAENGALIYTPASEEERVISSSPEPKFVTRLKKRGVKPLSVGRSIVATWEPHQATVLEIIKKMGLELEIIFNKGAVMILPSGINKATGLAAALQDLRLSPHNVVGVGDAENDHAFLQACGCSVAVDNAIPAVKDTANLVMRGARGKGVEQLIDKMIQHDHAIVSRRHDGIVLGSAGGDEIYLSPTDTVLIAGSSGIGKSTLATALTERFVESKFQFCIFDPEGDYDGLEGAVRLGDGSSAPTKAQVLDLIAKADSNIVVNGLALRVNERPDFFADLLPGLSSFRRRTARPH
;
A
#
# COMPACT_ATOMS: atom_id res chain seq x y z
N MET A 1 15.04 -7.78 2.78
CA MET A 1 13.67 -7.65 3.32
C MET A 1 12.86 -6.92 2.28
N TYR A 2 11.85 -7.55 1.75
CA TYR A 2 10.98 -7.00 0.69
C TYR A 2 9.71 -6.40 1.29
N PHE A 3 8.98 -7.17 2.10
CA PHE A 3 7.83 -6.66 2.83
C PHE A 3 8.27 -5.90 4.08
N LEU A 4 8.03 -4.59 4.07
CA LEU A 4 8.46 -3.66 5.11
C LEU A 4 7.35 -3.29 6.09
N ALA A 5 6.09 -3.56 5.74
CA ALA A 5 4.95 -3.25 6.59
C ALA A 5 3.88 -4.34 6.55
N LEU A 6 3.15 -4.45 7.67
CA LEU A 6 1.89 -5.16 7.78
C LEU A 6 0.79 -4.12 8.03
N ALA A 7 -0.18 -4.04 7.11
CA ALA A 7 -1.41 -3.28 7.26
C ALA A 7 -2.53 -4.24 7.64
N THR A 8 -3.13 -4.07 8.80
CA THR A 8 -4.15 -4.99 9.32
C THR A 8 -5.43 -4.29 9.68
N ASP A 9 -6.57 -4.88 9.32
CA ASP A 9 -7.86 -4.49 9.88
C ASP A 9 -7.92 -4.86 11.37
N TYR A 10 -8.87 -4.27 12.10
CA TYR A 10 -9.08 -4.48 13.53
C TYR A 10 -10.17 -5.51 13.82
N ASP A 11 -11.43 -5.20 13.49
CA ASP A 11 -12.61 -5.95 13.92
C ASP A 11 -12.86 -7.21 13.08
N GLY A 12 -12.62 -8.38 13.66
CA GLY A 12 -12.73 -9.65 12.95
C GLY A 12 -11.42 -10.09 12.30
N THR A 13 -10.40 -9.24 12.32
CA THR A 13 -9.04 -9.55 11.82
C THR A 13 -8.02 -9.65 12.95
N LEU A 14 -7.75 -8.57 13.71
CA LEU A 14 -6.92 -8.64 14.92
C LEU A 14 -7.74 -9.02 16.14
N ALA A 15 -8.89 -8.38 16.30
CA ALA A 15 -9.72 -8.47 17.48
C ALA A 15 -10.86 -9.50 17.34
N HIS A 16 -11.19 -10.11 18.44
CA HIS A 16 -12.43 -10.85 18.66
C HIS A 16 -13.26 -10.09 19.69
N ASP A 17 -14.47 -9.66 19.28
CA ASP A 17 -15.38 -8.86 20.11
C ASP A 17 -14.69 -7.62 20.72
N GLY A 18 -13.87 -6.96 19.89
CA GLY A 18 -13.11 -5.76 20.28
C GLY A 18 -11.86 -6.02 21.13
N ILE A 19 -11.48 -7.27 21.40
CA ILE A 19 -10.34 -7.64 22.25
C ILE A 19 -9.27 -8.33 21.42
N VAL A 20 -8.02 -7.86 21.54
CA VAL A 20 -6.83 -8.48 20.95
C VAL A 20 -6.17 -9.40 21.97
N SER A 21 -5.87 -10.65 21.60
CA SER A 21 -5.27 -11.61 22.52
C SER A 21 -3.81 -11.28 22.85
N GLN A 22 -3.35 -11.67 24.03
CA GLN A 22 -1.94 -11.50 24.42
C GLN A 22 -0.96 -12.21 23.46
N LYS A 23 -1.37 -13.33 22.84
CA LYS A 23 -0.56 -14.02 21.83
C LYS A 23 -0.43 -13.18 20.55
N THR A 24 -1.51 -12.56 20.13
CA THR A 24 -1.52 -11.66 18.97
C THR A 24 -0.66 -10.42 19.24
N LEU A 25 -0.77 -9.82 20.44
CA LEU A 25 0.10 -8.69 20.84
C LEU A 25 1.58 -9.08 20.80
N ALA A 26 1.94 -10.22 21.38
CA ALA A 26 3.32 -10.72 21.34
C ALA A 26 3.82 -10.99 19.90
N ALA A 27 2.95 -11.43 19.00
CA ALA A 27 3.30 -11.60 17.59
C ALA A 27 3.57 -10.26 16.91
N LEU A 28 2.74 -9.24 17.14
CA LEU A 28 2.94 -7.87 16.63
C LEU A 28 4.26 -7.27 17.14
N GLU A 29 4.58 -7.46 18.43
CA GLU A 29 5.86 -7.02 19.00
C GLU A 29 7.06 -7.72 18.33
N ARG A 30 6.99 -9.06 18.13
CA ARG A 30 8.04 -9.79 17.40
C ARG A 30 8.21 -9.24 15.99
N PHE A 31 7.12 -8.95 15.30
CA PHE A 31 7.17 -8.38 13.97
C PHE A 31 7.87 -7.02 13.97
N LYS A 32 7.51 -6.13 14.88
CA LYS A 32 8.12 -4.80 15.03
C LYS A 32 9.63 -4.88 15.34
N LYS A 33 10.07 -5.86 16.15
CA LYS A 33 11.50 -6.11 16.45
C LYS A 33 12.34 -6.48 15.21
N THR A 34 11.71 -6.91 14.11
CA THR A 34 12.42 -7.13 12.84
C THR A 34 12.74 -5.83 12.09
N GLY A 35 12.30 -4.67 12.58
CA GLY A 35 12.43 -3.37 11.93
C GLY A 35 11.30 -3.04 10.94
N ARG A 36 10.32 -3.92 10.78
CA ARG A 36 9.12 -3.70 9.96
C ARG A 36 8.12 -2.78 10.66
N LYS A 37 7.24 -2.17 9.87
CA LYS A 37 6.20 -1.25 10.31
C LYS A 37 4.86 -1.93 10.51
N LEU A 38 4.09 -1.45 11.49
CA LEU A 38 2.72 -1.86 11.74
C LEU A 38 1.77 -0.72 11.42
N ILE A 39 0.76 -0.98 10.60
CA ILE A 39 -0.28 -0.03 10.22
C ILE A 39 -1.63 -0.65 10.59
N LEU A 40 -2.41 0.02 11.42
CA LEU A 40 -3.78 -0.39 11.72
C LEU A 40 -4.73 0.33 10.75
N VAL A 41 -5.67 -0.40 10.14
CA VAL A 41 -6.63 0.16 9.19
C VAL A 41 -8.05 -0.24 9.62
N THR A 42 -8.84 0.69 10.15
CA THR A 42 -10.12 0.37 10.78
C THR A 42 -11.24 1.32 10.37
N GLY A 43 -12.48 0.83 10.41
CA GLY A 43 -13.68 1.65 10.31
C GLY A 43 -14.05 2.38 11.61
N ARG A 44 -13.43 2.04 12.73
CA ARG A 44 -13.73 2.65 14.03
C ARG A 44 -13.32 4.11 14.08
N GLU A 45 -14.08 4.89 14.85
CA GLU A 45 -13.69 6.23 15.27
C GLU A 45 -12.48 6.14 16.24
N LEU A 46 -11.53 7.07 16.14
CA LEU A 46 -10.31 7.02 16.93
C LEU A 46 -10.54 7.03 18.47
N PRO A 47 -11.49 7.83 19.02
CA PRO A 47 -11.76 7.79 20.46
C PRO A 47 -12.29 6.41 20.93
N ASP A 48 -13.13 5.75 20.12
CA ASP A 48 -13.64 4.41 20.42
C ASP A 48 -12.52 3.39 20.33
N LEU A 49 -11.67 3.45 19.30
CA LEU A 49 -10.52 2.58 19.15
C LEU A 49 -9.57 2.69 20.36
N LYS A 50 -9.21 3.91 20.77
CA LYS A 50 -8.34 4.16 21.95
C LYS A 50 -8.93 3.56 23.24
N ARG A 51 -10.26 3.57 23.36
CA ARG A 51 -10.95 2.99 24.52
C ARG A 51 -10.88 1.46 24.56
N VAL A 52 -11.04 0.79 23.42
CA VAL A 52 -11.08 -0.68 23.36
C VAL A 52 -9.71 -1.32 23.13
N PHE A 53 -8.74 -0.55 22.63
CA PHE A 53 -7.39 -1.03 22.33
C PHE A 53 -6.31 -0.12 22.92
N PRO A 54 -5.96 -0.29 24.22
CA PRO A 54 -4.92 0.51 24.87
C PRO A 54 -3.53 0.39 24.24
N ASP A 55 -3.23 -0.78 23.62
CA ASP A 55 -1.92 -1.07 23.01
C ASP A 55 -1.75 -0.43 21.61
N ILE A 56 -2.56 0.57 21.26
CA ILE A 56 -2.50 1.29 19.99
C ILE A 56 -1.09 1.84 19.68
N GLY A 57 -0.28 2.12 20.70
CA GLY A 57 1.12 2.56 20.60
C GLY A 57 2.07 1.55 19.93
N LEU A 58 1.66 0.30 19.74
CA LEU A 58 2.41 -0.67 18.94
C LEU A 58 2.47 -0.28 17.46
N PHE A 59 1.50 0.46 16.95
CA PHE A 59 1.39 0.81 15.56
C PHE A 59 2.17 2.08 15.20
N ASP A 60 2.81 2.08 14.04
CA ASP A 60 3.50 3.27 13.50
C ASP A 60 2.50 4.28 12.93
N LYS A 61 1.41 3.79 12.34
CA LYS A 61 0.28 4.59 11.84
C LYS A 61 -1.04 3.86 12.11
N VAL A 62 -2.08 4.64 12.34
CA VAL A 62 -3.46 4.17 12.46
C VAL A 62 -4.32 4.93 11.45
N VAL A 63 -4.94 4.20 10.55
CA VAL A 63 -5.93 4.69 9.59
C VAL A 63 -7.29 4.40 10.19
N ALA A 64 -7.94 5.43 10.72
CA ALA A 64 -9.24 5.34 11.38
C ALA A 64 -10.36 5.91 10.51
N GLU A 65 -11.60 5.80 10.99
CA GLU A 65 -12.80 6.31 10.30
C GLU A 65 -12.87 5.85 8.84
N ASN A 66 -12.58 4.55 8.60
CA ASN A 66 -12.61 3.93 7.28
C ASN A 66 -11.74 4.64 6.23
N GLY A 67 -10.62 5.25 6.65
CA GLY A 67 -9.66 5.93 5.78
C GLY A 67 -9.61 7.44 5.93
N ALA A 68 -10.56 8.05 6.61
CA ALA A 68 -10.68 9.51 6.67
C ALA A 68 -9.74 10.20 7.67
N LEU A 69 -9.17 9.45 8.61
CA LEU A 69 -8.31 9.99 9.68
C LEU A 69 -7.02 9.17 9.80
N ILE A 70 -5.89 9.84 9.75
CA ILE A 70 -4.57 9.25 10.05
C ILE A 70 -4.14 9.69 11.43
N TYR A 71 -3.79 8.72 12.28
CA TYR A 71 -3.24 8.97 13.60
C TYR A 71 -1.84 8.39 13.73
N THR A 72 -0.92 9.16 14.31
CA THR A 72 0.46 8.75 14.57
C THR A 72 0.62 8.57 16.08
N PRO A 73 0.61 7.33 16.61
CA PRO A 73 0.65 7.12 18.06
C PRO A 73 1.88 7.71 18.75
N ALA A 74 3.05 7.70 18.11
CA ALA A 74 4.30 8.19 18.69
C ALA A 74 4.33 9.71 18.95
N SER A 75 3.61 10.50 18.15
CA SER A 75 3.48 11.96 18.30
C SER A 75 2.10 12.41 18.75
N GLU A 76 1.16 11.49 18.87
CA GLU A 76 -0.27 11.73 19.12
C GLU A 76 -0.94 12.66 18.08
N GLU A 77 -0.33 12.80 16.92
CA GLU A 77 -0.79 13.66 15.83
C GLU A 77 -1.97 13.02 15.11
N GLU A 78 -3.02 13.81 14.90
CA GLU A 78 -4.19 13.44 14.11
C GLU A 78 -4.22 14.30 12.83
N ARG A 79 -4.31 13.64 11.66
CA ARG A 79 -4.45 14.29 10.36
C ARG A 79 -5.73 13.80 9.67
N VAL A 80 -6.73 14.68 9.60
CA VAL A 80 -7.95 14.43 8.83
C VAL A 80 -7.63 14.65 7.35
N ILE A 81 -7.97 13.71 6.49
CA ILE A 81 -7.69 13.76 5.05
C ILE A 81 -8.92 14.03 4.20
N SER A 82 -10.07 14.27 4.84
CA SER A 82 -11.33 14.57 4.18
C SER A 82 -12.14 15.61 4.93
N SER A 83 -13.20 16.13 4.32
CA SER A 83 -14.08 17.11 4.96
C SER A 83 -14.91 16.50 6.08
N SER A 84 -15.23 17.32 7.08
CA SER A 84 -16.18 16.94 8.15
C SER A 84 -17.62 16.82 7.61
N PRO A 85 -18.46 15.97 8.23
CA PRO A 85 -19.85 15.83 7.84
C PRO A 85 -20.60 17.16 7.95
N GLU A 86 -21.43 17.47 6.97
CA GLU A 86 -22.24 18.68 7.00
C GLU A 86 -23.25 18.63 8.18
N PRO A 87 -23.27 19.62 9.11
CA PRO A 87 -24.16 19.58 10.27
C PRO A 87 -25.64 19.47 9.92
N LYS A 88 -26.05 20.06 8.78
CA LYS A 88 -27.43 19.94 8.26
C LYS A 88 -27.78 18.52 7.86
N PHE A 89 -26.82 17.76 7.30
CA PHE A 89 -27.00 16.35 6.95
C PHE A 89 -27.29 15.50 8.20
N VAL A 90 -26.42 15.63 9.22
CA VAL A 90 -26.59 14.93 10.50
C VAL A 90 -27.93 15.27 11.15
N THR A 91 -28.32 16.56 11.12
CA THR A 91 -29.61 17.01 11.68
C THR A 91 -30.79 16.37 10.94
N ARG A 92 -30.71 16.23 9.60
CA ARG A 92 -31.78 15.59 8.81
C ARG A 92 -31.88 14.10 9.10
N LEU A 93 -30.76 13.40 9.25
CA LEU A 93 -30.75 11.98 9.64
C LEU A 93 -31.48 11.78 10.99
N LYS A 94 -31.12 12.61 12.00
CA LYS A 94 -31.79 12.57 13.32
C LYS A 94 -33.29 12.83 13.23
N LYS A 95 -33.71 13.83 12.44
CA LYS A 95 -35.14 14.16 12.23
C LYS A 95 -35.90 13.04 11.52
N ARG A 96 -35.24 12.23 10.69
CA ARG A 96 -35.85 11.07 9.98
C ARG A 96 -35.79 9.79 10.82
N GLY A 97 -35.36 9.89 12.09
CA GLY A 97 -35.36 8.75 13.02
C GLY A 97 -34.27 7.72 12.78
N VAL A 98 -33.18 8.08 12.06
CA VAL A 98 -32.02 7.19 11.87
C VAL A 98 -31.32 6.98 13.22
N LYS A 99 -31.37 5.75 13.73
CA LYS A 99 -30.79 5.35 15.03
C LYS A 99 -30.32 3.88 14.98
N PRO A 100 -29.17 3.53 15.60
CA PRO A 100 -28.19 4.43 16.22
C PRO A 100 -27.50 5.28 15.15
N LEU A 101 -26.98 6.45 15.53
CA LEU A 101 -26.24 7.35 14.66
C LEU A 101 -24.95 7.79 15.39
N SER A 102 -23.80 7.43 14.84
CA SER A 102 -22.50 7.91 15.28
C SER A 102 -21.97 8.96 14.30
N VAL A 103 -21.22 9.94 14.83
CA VAL A 103 -20.67 11.04 14.04
C VAL A 103 -19.23 11.24 14.48
N GLY A 104 -18.31 10.80 13.63
CA GLY A 104 -16.88 11.02 13.79
C GLY A 104 -16.42 12.37 13.23
N ARG A 105 -15.13 12.48 12.96
CA ARG A 105 -14.56 13.71 12.36
C ARG A 105 -14.94 13.86 10.88
N SER A 106 -15.05 12.76 10.16
CA SER A 106 -15.43 12.72 8.74
C SER A 106 -16.48 11.65 8.43
N ILE A 107 -16.56 10.60 9.23
CA ILE A 107 -17.53 9.52 9.05
C ILE A 107 -18.84 9.85 9.78
N VAL A 108 -19.95 9.46 9.16
CA VAL A 108 -21.25 9.28 9.83
C VAL A 108 -21.61 7.81 9.70
N ALA A 109 -21.94 7.14 10.79
CA ALA A 109 -22.26 5.71 10.77
C ALA A 109 -23.63 5.43 11.38
N THR A 110 -24.30 4.45 10.79
CA THR A 110 -25.57 3.88 11.28
C THR A 110 -25.60 2.38 10.94
N TRP A 111 -26.75 1.76 11.05
CA TRP A 111 -26.96 0.34 10.74
C TRP A 111 -28.09 0.14 9.76
N GLU A 112 -28.10 -0.99 9.09
CA GLU A 112 -29.26 -1.42 8.33
C GLU A 112 -30.52 -1.51 9.25
N PRO A 113 -31.71 -1.17 8.74
CA PRO A 113 -32.08 -0.90 7.35
C PRO A 113 -32.11 0.59 6.96
N HIS A 114 -31.29 1.44 7.56
CA HIS A 114 -31.34 2.89 7.35
C HIS A 114 -30.73 3.38 6.04
N GLN A 115 -30.05 2.52 5.25
CA GLN A 115 -29.36 2.89 4.00
C GLN A 115 -30.25 3.61 2.98
N ALA A 116 -31.51 3.20 2.84
CA ALA A 116 -32.43 3.84 1.91
C ALA A 116 -32.79 5.28 2.33
N THR A 117 -32.99 5.51 3.63
CA THR A 117 -33.22 6.84 4.20
C THR A 117 -32.00 7.74 4.04
N VAL A 118 -30.81 7.21 4.29
CA VAL A 118 -29.54 7.91 4.11
C VAL A 118 -29.37 8.34 2.66
N LEU A 119 -29.55 7.43 1.71
CA LEU A 119 -29.44 7.70 0.28
C LEU A 119 -30.44 8.76 -0.20
N GLU A 120 -31.67 8.71 0.29
CA GLU A 120 -32.69 9.72 -0.01
C GLU A 120 -32.26 11.12 0.43
N ILE A 121 -31.70 11.23 1.65
CA ILE A 121 -31.22 12.51 2.19
C ILE A 121 -30.03 13.04 1.42
N ILE A 122 -29.04 12.18 1.08
CA ILE A 122 -27.89 12.55 0.25
C ILE A 122 -28.36 13.15 -1.07
N LYS A 123 -29.26 12.46 -1.79
CA LYS A 123 -29.83 12.92 -3.06
C LYS A 123 -30.57 14.25 -2.93
N LYS A 124 -31.44 14.40 -1.90
CA LYS A 124 -32.20 15.64 -1.67
C LYS A 124 -31.34 16.83 -1.31
N MET A 125 -30.15 16.59 -0.75
CA MET A 125 -29.22 17.65 -0.37
C MET A 125 -28.17 17.92 -1.45
N GLY A 126 -28.07 17.07 -2.50
CA GLY A 126 -27.05 17.18 -3.52
C GLY A 126 -25.62 16.99 -2.98
N LEU A 127 -25.45 16.09 -1.99
CA LEU A 127 -24.16 15.86 -1.36
C LEU A 127 -23.36 14.78 -2.12
N GLU A 128 -22.05 14.99 -2.22
CA GLU A 128 -21.10 14.02 -2.78
C GLU A 128 -20.57 13.10 -1.68
N LEU A 129 -21.42 12.14 -1.26
CA LEU A 129 -21.11 11.17 -0.21
C LEU A 129 -21.29 9.75 -0.75
N GLU A 130 -20.43 8.86 -0.27
CA GLU A 130 -20.50 7.42 -0.51
C GLU A 130 -21.07 6.67 0.69
N ILE A 131 -21.78 5.58 0.42
CA ILE A 131 -22.25 4.62 1.43
C ILE A 131 -21.41 3.37 1.30
N ILE A 132 -20.72 3.00 2.38
CA ILE A 132 -19.88 1.81 2.48
C ILE A 132 -20.51 0.88 3.51
N PHE A 133 -20.68 -0.39 3.13
CA PHE A 133 -21.22 -1.42 4.02
C PHE A 133 -20.10 -2.19 4.71
N ASN A 134 -20.34 -2.59 5.96
CA ASN A 134 -19.47 -3.49 6.69
C ASN A 134 -20.31 -4.28 7.71
N LYS A 135 -20.60 -5.55 7.42
CA LYS A 135 -21.34 -6.46 8.32
C LYS A 135 -22.61 -5.85 8.91
N GLY A 136 -23.40 -5.17 8.07
CA GLY A 136 -24.65 -4.50 8.45
C GLY A 136 -24.47 -3.06 8.97
N ALA A 137 -23.26 -2.59 9.22
CA ALA A 137 -23.00 -1.18 9.43
C ALA A 137 -23.09 -0.41 8.11
N VAL A 138 -23.65 0.79 8.16
CA VAL A 138 -23.82 1.73 7.05
C VAL A 138 -22.97 2.94 7.34
N MET A 139 -21.81 3.05 6.68
CA MET A 139 -20.84 4.12 6.84
C MET A 139 -20.99 5.13 5.71
N ILE A 140 -21.08 6.40 6.04
CA ILE A 140 -21.25 7.51 5.10
C ILE A 140 -19.99 8.38 5.18
N LEU A 141 -19.31 8.52 4.05
CA LEU A 141 -18.03 9.24 3.91
C LEU A 141 -18.06 10.14 2.67
N PRO A 142 -17.22 11.17 2.60
CA PRO A 142 -16.97 11.89 1.36
C PRO A 142 -16.52 10.93 0.24
N SER A 143 -16.97 11.20 -1.00
CA SER A 143 -16.63 10.37 -2.16
C SER A 143 -15.11 10.22 -2.33
N GLY A 144 -14.67 9.00 -2.65
CA GLY A 144 -13.25 8.66 -2.81
C GLY A 144 -12.51 8.40 -1.50
N ILE A 145 -13.15 8.49 -0.34
CA ILE A 145 -12.55 8.17 0.96
C ILE A 145 -12.92 6.75 1.38
N ASN A 146 -11.90 5.91 1.47
CA ASN A 146 -12.02 4.52 1.91
C ASN A 146 -10.69 4.06 2.56
N LYS A 147 -10.66 2.82 3.06
CA LYS A 147 -9.47 2.25 3.70
C LYS A 147 -8.22 2.30 2.81
N ALA A 148 -8.35 2.16 1.48
CA ALA A 148 -7.22 2.23 0.54
C ALA A 148 -6.63 3.63 0.43
N THR A 149 -7.47 4.68 0.32
CA THR A 149 -7.00 6.06 0.26
C THR A 149 -6.34 6.48 1.57
N GLY A 150 -6.88 6.05 2.71
CA GLY A 150 -6.26 6.26 4.02
C GLY A 150 -4.92 5.54 4.15
N LEU A 151 -4.84 4.28 3.71
CA LEU A 151 -3.58 3.53 3.70
C LEU A 151 -2.53 4.22 2.81
N ALA A 152 -2.92 4.66 1.60
CA ALA A 152 -2.01 5.38 0.71
C ALA A 152 -1.42 6.64 1.38
N ALA A 153 -2.24 7.43 2.08
CA ALA A 153 -1.78 8.59 2.84
C ALA A 153 -0.81 8.22 3.98
N ALA A 154 -1.08 7.14 4.71
CA ALA A 154 -0.20 6.63 5.75
C ALA A 154 1.14 6.11 5.19
N LEU A 155 1.12 5.46 4.03
CA LEU A 155 2.33 4.98 3.34
C LEU A 155 3.20 6.12 2.82
N GLN A 156 2.60 7.21 2.32
CA GLN A 156 3.34 8.43 1.97
C GLN A 156 4.11 9.00 3.16
N ASP A 157 3.47 9.11 4.33
CA ASP A 157 4.12 9.57 5.56
C ASP A 157 5.30 8.66 5.96
N LEU A 158 5.15 7.34 5.77
CA LEU A 158 6.19 6.33 6.06
C LEU A 158 7.21 6.18 4.93
N ARG A 159 7.00 6.82 3.77
CA ARG A 159 7.81 6.69 2.55
C ARG A 159 7.93 5.24 2.07
N LEU A 160 6.83 4.49 2.17
CA LEU A 160 6.75 3.10 1.73
C LEU A 160 5.96 2.98 0.42
N SER A 161 6.36 2.04 -0.43
CA SER A 161 5.57 1.62 -1.59
C SER A 161 4.49 0.64 -1.15
N PRO A 162 3.26 0.70 -1.72
CA PRO A 162 2.24 -0.31 -1.51
C PRO A 162 2.72 -1.74 -1.82
N HIS A 163 3.61 -1.92 -2.80
CA HIS A 163 4.22 -3.22 -3.15
C HIS A 163 4.98 -3.86 -1.99
N ASN A 164 5.47 -3.07 -1.04
CA ASN A 164 6.23 -3.55 0.12
C ASN A 164 5.36 -3.76 1.37
N VAL A 165 4.04 -3.82 1.19
CA VAL A 165 3.05 -3.96 2.25
C VAL A 165 2.27 -5.26 2.10
N VAL A 166 2.10 -5.99 3.18
CA VAL A 166 1.14 -7.08 3.29
C VAL A 166 -0.12 -6.53 3.95
N GLY A 167 -1.26 -6.64 3.29
CA GLY A 167 -2.57 -6.28 3.84
C GLY A 167 -3.29 -7.52 4.36
N VAL A 168 -3.94 -7.43 5.53
CA VAL A 168 -4.78 -8.52 6.05
C VAL A 168 -6.12 -7.99 6.55
N GLY A 169 -7.20 -8.67 6.15
CA GLY A 169 -8.57 -8.25 6.46
C GLY A 169 -9.58 -9.39 6.36
N ASP A 170 -10.87 -9.08 6.59
CA ASP A 170 -11.94 -10.08 6.63
C ASP A 170 -13.31 -9.62 6.08
N ALA A 171 -13.52 -8.33 5.81
CA ALA A 171 -14.83 -7.76 5.52
C ALA A 171 -14.89 -6.99 4.19
N GLU A 172 -16.09 -6.55 3.79
CA GLU A 172 -16.35 -5.86 2.52
C GLU A 172 -15.52 -4.59 2.34
N ASN A 173 -15.39 -3.79 3.39
CA ASN A 173 -14.63 -2.53 3.37
C ASN A 173 -13.11 -2.72 3.36
N ASP A 174 -12.62 -3.97 3.48
CA ASP A 174 -11.19 -4.29 3.38
C ASP A 174 -10.74 -4.50 1.94
N HIS A 175 -11.65 -4.87 1.05
CA HIS A 175 -11.33 -5.27 -0.31
C HIS A 175 -10.42 -4.27 -1.02
N ALA A 176 -10.76 -2.98 -0.97
CA ALA A 176 -10.00 -1.93 -1.67
C ALA A 176 -8.56 -1.78 -1.14
N PHE A 177 -8.34 -1.80 0.19
CA PHE A 177 -6.99 -1.66 0.71
C PHE A 177 -6.16 -2.94 0.56
N LEU A 178 -6.79 -4.11 0.62
CA LEU A 178 -6.11 -5.38 0.34
C LEU A 178 -5.58 -5.43 -1.08
N GLN A 179 -6.40 -5.01 -2.07
CA GLN A 179 -5.99 -4.93 -3.47
C GLN A 179 -4.88 -3.90 -3.73
N ALA A 180 -4.77 -2.87 -2.89
CA ALA A 180 -3.71 -1.87 -3.00
C ALA A 180 -2.36 -2.35 -2.44
N CYS A 181 -2.32 -3.46 -1.70
CA CYS A 181 -1.10 -4.00 -1.10
C CYS A 181 -0.37 -4.96 -2.05
N GLY A 182 0.95 -5.07 -1.93
CA GLY A 182 1.76 -6.03 -2.69
C GLY A 182 1.44 -7.49 -2.38
N CYS A 183 0.81 -7.77 -1.22
CA CYS A 183 0.23 -9.06 -0.89
C CYS A 183 -1.05 -8.85 -0.09
N SER A 184 -2.15 -9.39 -0.57
CA SER A 184 -3.45 -9.40 0.10
C SER A 184 -3.68 -10.71 0.83
N VAL A 185 -4.13 -10.66 2.08
CA VAL A 185 -4.33 -11.82 2.93
C VAL A 185 -5.71 -11.79 3.56
N ALA A 186 -6.43 -12.92 3.49
CA ALA A 186 -7.67 -13.15 4.19
C ALA A 186 -7.44 -14.03 5.42
N VAL A 187 -8.04 -13.69 6.56
CA VAL A 187 -8.14 -14.62 7.69
C VAL A 187 -9.24 -15.65 7.46
N ASP A 188 -9.24 -16.76 8.22
CA ASP A 188 -10.20 -17.86 8.00
C ASP A 188 -11.68 -17.45 8.09
N ASN A 189 -12.01 -16.52 8.96
CA ASN A 189 -13.38 -16.02 9.11
C ASN A 189 -13.75 -14.91 8.11
N ALA A 190 -12.88 -14.59 7.16
CA ALA A 190 -13.18 -13.58 6.13
C ALA A 190 -14.37 -14.02 5.27
N ILE A 191 -15.12 -13.05 4.76
CA ILE A 191 -16.22 -13.30 3.82
C ILE A 191 -15.70 -13.94 2.52
N PRO A 192 -16.50 -14.75 1.83
CA PRO A 192 -16.10 -15.43 0.60
C PRO A 192 -15.46 -14.48 -0.43
N ALA A 193 -16.05 -13.32 -0.68
CA ALA A 193 -15.55 -12.34 -1.65
C ALA A 193 -14.13 -11.85 -1.35
N VAL A 194 -13.74 -11.74 -0.08
CA VAL A 194 -12.36 -11.38 0.32
C VAL A 194 -11.41 -12.57 0.14
N LYS A 195 -11.85 -13.78 0.50
CA LYS A 195 -11.04 -15.01 0.32
C LYS A 195 -10.75 -15.29 -1.15
N ASP A 196 -11.75 -15.09 -2.02
CA ASP A 196 -11.63 -15.38 -3.46
C ASP A 196 -10.65 -14.44 -4.18
N THR A 197 -10.45 -13.24 -3.64
CA THR A 197 -9.58 -12.22 -4.24
C THR A 197 -8.24 -12.05 -3.53
N ALA A 198 -8.06 -12.67 -2.36
CA ALA A 198 -6.81 -12.59 -1.61
C ALA A 198 -5.71 -13.48 -2.23
N ASN A 199 -4.46 -13.01 -2.19
CA ASN A 199 -3.29 -13.80 -2.59
C ASN A 199 -3.09 -15.01 -1.67
N LEU A 200 -3.42 -14.87 -0.39
CA LEU A 200 -3.29 -15.90 0.62
C LEU A 200 -4.52 -15.95 1.53
N VAL A 201 -4.91 -17.16 1.91
CA VAL A 201 -5.93 -17.38 2.95
C VAL A 201 -5.27 -18.10 4.12
N MET A 202 -5.31 -17.48 5.31
CA MET A 202 -4.78 -18.11 6.53
C MET A 202 -5.76 -19.14 7.08
N ARG A 203 -5.24 -20.20 7.69
CA ARG A 203 -6.07 -21.24 8.34
C ARG A 203 -6.61 -20.82 9.71
N GLY A 204 -6.04 -19.79 10.30
CA GLY A 204 -6.46 -19.24 11.57
C GLY A 204 -7.49 -18.14 11.38
N ALA A 205 -8.53 -18.13 12.22
CA ALA A 205 -9.49 -17.03 12.28
C ALA A 205 -8.92 -15.88 13.11
N ARG A 206 -9.22 -14.64 12.72
CA ARG A 206 -8.90 -13.42 13.48
C ARG A 206 -7.42 -13.34 13.87
N GLY A 207 -7.08 -12.90 15.08
CA GLY A 207 -5.72 -12.75 15.57
C GLY A 207 -4.83 -13.96 15.35
N LYS A 208 -5.38 -15.19 15.44
CA LYS A 208 -4.64 -16.41 15.13
C LYS A 208 -4.17 -16.48 13.66
N GLY A 209 -4.97 -16.00 12.74
CA GLY A 209 -4.58 -15.87 11.33
C GLY A 209 -3.44 -14.86 11.16
N VAL A 210 -3.53 -13.73 11.85
CA VAL A 210 -2.48 -12.70 11.84
C VAL A 210 -1.17 -13.21 12.47
N GLU A 211 -1.24 -13.98 13.56
CA GLU A 211 -0.07 -14.66 14.17
C GLU A 211 0.65 -15.56 13.15
N GLN A 212 -0.10 -16.40 12.45
CA GLN A 212 0.42 -17.28 11.40
C GLN A 212 1.04 -16.50 10.24
N LEU A 213 0.41 -15.39 9.84
CA LEU A 213 0.92 -14.53 8.79
C LEU A 213 2.25 -13.88 9.21
N ILE A 214 2.33 -13.36 10.42
CA ILE A 214 3.55 -12.76 10.97
C ILE A 214 4.70 -13.77 10.96
N ASP A 215 4.46 -14.99 11.42
CA ASP A 215 5.48 -16.05 11.42
C ASP A 215 5.96 -16.36 10.00
N LYS A 216 5.04 -16.46 9.02
CA LYS A 216 5.39 -16.63 7.60
C LYS A 216 6.20 -15.46 7.05
N MET A 217 5.81 -14.22 7.35
CA MET A 217 6.54 -13.03 6.88
C MET A 217 7.95 -12.95 7.46
N ILE A 218 8.14 -13.34 8.72
CA ILE A 218 9.46 -13.36 9.35
C ILE A 218 10.36 -14.44 8.74
N GLN A 219 9.80 -15.61 8.46
CA GLN A 219 10.55 -16.78 7.96
C GLN A 219 10.82 -16.73 6.47
N HIS A 220 9.87 -16.26 5.66
CA HIS A 220 9.88 -16.42 4.21
C HIS A 220 9.89 -15.09 3.44
N ASP A 221 9.57 -13.98 4.10
CA ASP A 221 9.51 -12.63 3.51
C ASP A 221 8.75 -12.62 2.15
N HIS A 222 9.41 -12.25 1.06
CA HIS A 222 8.83 -12.19 -0.28
C HIS A 222 8.32 -13.55 -0.79
N ALA A 223 8.92 -14.65 -0.38
CA ALA A 223 8.53 -15.99 -0.81
C ALA A 223 7.13 -16.45 -0.34
N ILE A 224 6.41 -15.62 0.46
CA ILE A 224 4.99 -15.86 0.78
C ILE A 224 4.07 -15.62 -0.42
N VAL A 225 4.50 -14.84 -1.42
CA VAL A 225 3.72 -14.49 -2.62
C VAL A 225 4.21 -15.29 -3.81
N SER A 226 3.30 -15.75 -4.65
CA SER A 226 3.67 -16.39 -5.91
C SER A 226 4.07 -15.35 -6.95
N ARG A 227 5.03 -15.69 -7.85
CA ARG A 227 5.47 -14.83 -8.96
C ARG A 227 4.33 -14.33 -9.85
N ARG A 228 3.24 -15.07 -9.93
CA ARG A 228 2.04 -14.69 -10.70
C ARG A 228 1.34 -13.45 -10.15
N HIS A 229 1.47 -13.17 -8.87
CA HIS A 229 0.75 -12.06 -8.21
C HIS A 229 1.57 -10.77 -8.12
N ASP A 230 2.90 -10.88 -8.02
CA ASP A 230 3.78 -9.72 -7.83
C ASP A 230 4.76 -9.50 -8.98
N GLY A 231 4.75 -10.38 -9.98
CA GLY A 231 5.62 -10.32 -11.14
C GLY A 231 5.02 -9.54 -12.30
N ILE A 232 5.92 -9.08 -13.17
CA ILE A 232 5.57 -8.49 -14.46
C ILE A 232 5.55 -9.59 -15.50
N VAL A 233 4.49 -9.67 -16.30
CA VAL A 233 4.39 -10.63 -17.38
C VAL A 233 5.40 -10.28 -18.47
N LEU A 234 6.35 -11.16 -18.74
CA LEU A 234 7.29 -11.03 -19.85
C LEU A 234 6.67 -11.46 -21.18
N GLY A 235 5.82 -12.46 -21.16
CA GLY A 235 5.21 -13.09 -22.31
C GLY A 235 4.63 -14.45 -21.93
N SER A 236 4.38 -15.29 -22.94
CA SER A 236 3.90 -16.67 -22.74
C SER A 236 4.74 -17.66 -23.55
N ALA A 237 4.93 -18.87 -23.02
CA ALA A 237 5.53 -19.99 -23.70
C ALA A 237 4.72 -21.25 -23.44
N GLY A 238 4.30 -21.93 -24.50
CA GLY A 238 3.50 -23.17 -24.39
C GLY A 238 2.12 -23.01 -23.76
N GLY A 239 1.59 -21.77 -23.69
CA GLY A 239 0.33 -21.43 -23.02
C GLY A 239 0.48 -20.95 -21.59
N ASP A 240 1.66 -21.06 -21.00
CA ASP A 240 1.95 -20.55 -19.65
C ASP A 240 2.58 -19.15 -19.71
N GLU A 241 2.16 -18.25 -18.83
CA GLU A 241 2.75 -16.93 -18.68
C GLU A 241 4.09 -16.99 -17.94
N ILE A 242 5.06 -16.24 -18.45
CA ILE A 242 6.38 -16.08 -17.84
C ILE A 242 6.40 -14.75 -17.07
N TYR A 243 6.76 -14.81 -15.80
CA TYR A 243 6.78 -13.66 -14.91
C TYR A 243 8.21 -13.29 -14.49
N LEU A 244 8.49 -11.99 -14.49
CA LEU A 244 9.67 -11.39 -13.86
C LEU A 244 9.28 -10.87 -12.47
N SER A 245 9.90 -11.43 -11.44
CA SER A 245 9.70 -10.92 -10.07
C SER A 245 10.62 -9.71 -9.80
N PRO A 246 10.20 -8.74 -8.98
CA PRO A 246 11.05 -7.62 -8.55
C PRO A 246 12.35 -8.03 -7.84
N THR A 247 12.45 -9.29 -7.42
CA THR A 247 13.66 -9.86 -6.78
C THR A 247 14.56 -10.63 -7.74
N ASP A 248 14.15 -10.79 -9.00
CA ASP A 248 14.96 -11.50 -10.00
C ASP A 248 16.12 -10.62 -10.52
N THR A 249 17.19 -11.27 -10.91
CA THR A 249 18.29 -10.66 -11.67
C THR A 249 18.25 -11.19 -13.08
N VAL A 250 18.19 -10.29 -14.06
CA VAL A 250 18.05 -10.65 -15.48
C VAL A 250 19.24 -10.11 -16.28
N LEU A 251 19.81 -10.96 -17.12
CA LEU A 251 20.80 -10.58 -18.12
C LEU A 251 20.17 -10.69 -19.51
N ILE A 252 20.06 -9.58 -20.24
CA ILE A 252 19.63 -9.54 -21.64
C ILE A 252 20.89 -9.48 -22.52
N ALA A 253 21.19 -10.58 -23.21
CA ALA A 253 22.37 -10.69 -24.06
C ALA A 253 21.99 -11.05 -25.51
N GLY A 254 22.78 -10.55 -26.46
CA GLY A 254 22.57 -10.80 -27.88
C GLY A 254 23.39 -9.85 -28.77
N SER A 255 23.49 -10.11 -30.06
CA SER A 255 24.16 -9.26 -31.04
C SER A 255 23.47 -7.91 -31.17
N SER A 256 24.15 -6.93 -31.78
CA SER A 256 23.54 -5.61 -32.10
C SER A 256 22.34 -5.80 -33.04
N GLY A 257 21.27 -5.02 -32.81
CA GLY A 257 20.06 -5.03 -33.64
C GLY A 257 19.06 -6.17 -33.35
N ILE A 258 19.32 -7.09 -32.39
CA ILE A 258 18.41 -8.20 -32.08
C ILE A 258 17.19 -7.82 -31.22
N GLY A 259 17.09 -6.55 -30.79
CA GLY A 259 15.95 -6.05 -30.01
C GLY A 259 16.17 -5.99 -28.48
N LYS A 260 17.41 -6.02 -27.99
CA LYS A 260 17.71 -5.91 -26.55
C LYS A 260 17.12 -4.63 -25.91
N SER A 261 17.40 -3.48 -26.55
CA SER A 261 16.87 -2.18 -26.06
C SER A 261 15.35 -2.12 -26.18
N THR A 262 14.76 -2.68 -27.25
CA THR A 262 13.30 -2.77 -27.39
C THR A 262 12.67 -3.59 -26.28
N LEU A 263 13.25 -4.74 -25.91
CA LEU A 263 12.77 -5.55 -24.78
C LEU A 263 12.91 -4.80 -23.47
N ALA A 264 14.06 -4.14 -23.25
CA ALA A 264 14.28 -3.38 -22.02
C ALA A 264 13.32 -2.19 -21.89
N THR A 265 13.03 -1.47 -22.98
CA THR A 265 12.00 -0.40 -23.01
C THR A 265 10.61 -0.96 -22.69
N ALA A 266 10.21 -2.04 -23.34
CA ALA A 266 8.91 -2.69 -23.07
C ALA A 266 8.78 -3.17 -21.61
N LEU A 267 9.87 -3.60 -20.97
CA LEU A 267 9.90 -3.94 -19.56
C LEU A 267 9.71 -2.69 -18.68
N THR A 268 10.39 -1.57 -19.00
CA THR A 268 10.26 -0.34 -18.22
C THR A 268 8.86 0.27 -18.34
N GLU A 269 8.21 0.19 -19.49
CA GLU A 269 6.79 0.59 -19.66
C GLU A 269 5.89 -0.23 -18.75
N ARG A 270 6.08 -1.55 -18.66
CA ARG A 270 5.32 -2.41 -17.73
C ARG A 270 5.61 -2.12 -16.27
N PHE A 271 6.84 -1.72 -15.92
CA PHE A 271 7.17 -1.24 -14.58
C PHE A 271 6.38 0.04 -14.24
N VAL A 272 6.25 0.98 -15.18
CA VAL A 272 5.42 2.19 -15.01
C VAL A 272 3.95 1.83 -14.78
N GLU A 273 3.37 0.98 -15.65
CA GLU A 273 1.99 0.53 -15.54
C GLU A 273 1.70 -0.16 -14.20
N SER A 274 2.63 -1.00 -13.75
CA SER A 274 2.55 -1.71 -12.48
C SER A 274 2.95 -0.87 -11.28
N LYS A 275 3.29 0.42 -11.47
CA LYS A 275 3.71 1.37 -10.40
C LYS A 275 4.94 0.91 -9.62
N PHE A 276 5.82 0.14 -10.26
CA PHE A 276 7.13 -0.16 -9.70
C PHE A 276 8.08 1.02 -9.92
N GLN A 277 8.80 1.41 -8.89
CA GLN A 277 9.85 2.41 -9.01
C GLN A 277 11.12 1.78 -9.58
N PHE A 278 11.75 2.43 -10.58
CA PHE A 278 13.01 1.98 -11.17
C PHE A 278 14.02 3.11 -11.32
N CYS A 279 15.28 2.71 -11.49
CA CYS A 279 16.39 3.57 -11.83
C CYS A 279 17.18 2.92 -12.97
N ILE A 280 17.22 3.58 -14.13
CA ILE A 280 17.99 3.15 -15.30
C ILE A 280 19.29 3.95 -15.32
N PHE A 281 20.43 3.28 -15.46
CA PHE A 281 21.67 3.92 -15.89
C PHE A 281 21.79 3.74 -17.41
N ASP A 282 21.73 4.84 -18.13
CA ASP A 282 21.70 4.91 -19.59
C ASP A 282 22.98 5.57 -20.13
N PRO A 283 24.01 4.75 -20.44
CA PRO A 283 25.27 5.28 -20.94
C PRO A 283 25.20 5.73 -22.41
N GLU A 284 24.19 5.29 -23.18
CA GLU A 284 24.08 5.51 -24.63
C GLU A 284 22.99 6.48 -25.05
N GLY A 285 22.09 6.86 -24.12
CA GLY A 285 20.99 7.81 -24.39
C GLY A 285 19.77 7.15 -25.05
N ASP A 286 19.62 5.82 -24.94
CA ASP A 286 18.54 5.07 -25.58
C ASP A 286 17.16 5.33 -24.94
N TYR A 287 17.11 5.86 -23.71
CA TYR A 287 15.90 6.03 -22.91
C TYR A 287 15.46 7.50 -22.77
N ASP A 288 15.95 8.40 -23.63
CA ASP A 288 15.63 9.83 -23.55
C ASP A 288 14.14 10.15 -23.69
N GLY A 289 13.40 9.33 -24.42
CA GLY A 289 11.96 9.47 -24.65
C GLY A 289 11.06 8.65 -23.73
N LEU A 290 11.59 8.02 -22.66
CA LEU A 290 10.81 7.16 -21.80
C LEU A 290 9.79 7.97 -20.97
N GLU A 291 8.49 7.78 -21.25
CA GLU A 291 7.42 8.40 -20.51
C GLU A 291 7.34 7.86 -19.07
N GLY A 292 6.94 8.70 -18.10
CA GLY A 292 6.81 8.32 -16.71
C GLY A 292 8.13 8.22 -15.93
N ALA A 293 9.26 8.69 -16.50
CA ALA A 293 10.55 8.77 -15.83
C ALA A 293 11.17 10.18 -15.92
N VAL A 294 11.87 10.60 -14.88
CA VAL A 294 12.64 11.85 -14.85
C VAL A 294 14.05 11.59 -15.35
N ARG A 295 14.45 12.29 -16.41
CA ARG A 295 15.82 12.23 -16.90
C ARG A 295 16.74 13.14 -16.08
N LEU A 296 17.86 12.59 -15.63
CA LEU A 296 18.97 13.31 -15.00
C LEU A 296 20.19 13.27 -15.92
N GLY A 297 20.69 14.44 -16.26
CA GLY A 297 21.79 14.60 -17.20
C GLY A 297 21.36 14.62 -18.66
N ASP A 298 22.30 15.02 -19.53
CA ASP A 298 22.15 15.09 -20.99
C ASP A 298 23.51 14.96 -21.66
N GLY A 299 23.62 15.24 -22.96
CA GLY A 299 24.91 15.21 -23.69
C GLY A 299 25.95 16.25 -23.26
N SER A 300 25.57 17.25 -22.46
CA SER A 300 26.44 18.36 -22.01
C SER A 300 26.68 18.38 -20.50
N SER A 301 25.81 17.80 -19.73
CA SER A 301 25.84 17.85 -18.26
C SER A 301 25.65 16.46 -17.68
N ALA A 302 26.68 15.95 -17.00
CA ALA A 302 26.63 14.69 -16.28
C ALA A 302 25.86 14.81 -14.96
N PRO A 303 25.01 13.82 -14.60
CA PRO A 303 24.31 13.81 -13.33
C PRO A 303 25.29 13.54 -12.19
N THR A 304 24.96 14.01 -10.99
CA THR A 304 25.71 13.65 -9.78
C THR A 304 25.03 12.52 -9.01
N LYS A 305 25.81 11.74 -8.28
CA LYS A 305 25.29 10.70 -7.38
C LYS A 305 24.27 11.23 -6.38
N ALA A 306 24.50 12.43 -5.83
CA ALA A 306 23.58 13.06 -4.88
C ALA A 306 22.21 13.33 -5.52
N GLN A 307 22.17 13.90 -6.73
CA GLN A 307 20.94 14.15 -7.46
C GLN A 307 20.15 12.86 -7.71
N VAL A 308 20.82 11.78 -8.10
CA VAL A 308 20.17 10.48 -8.31
C VAL A 308 19.56 9.97 -7.01
N LEU A 309 20.30 9.96 -5.90
CA LEU A 309 19.83 9.45 -4.62
C LEU A 309 18.71 10.31 -4.01
N ASP A 310 18.77 11.63 -4.16
CA ASP A 310 17.73 12.56 -3.70
C ASP A 310 16.42 12.39 -4.48
N LEU A 311 16.52 12.15 -5.79
CA LEU A 311 15.33 11.99 -6.60
C LEU A 311 14.68 10.61 -6.39
N ILE A 312 15.46 9.52 -6.32
CA ILE A 312 14.95 8.17 -6.07
C ILE A 312 14.33 8.04 -4.67
N ALA A 313 14.69 8.92 -3.73
CA ALA A 313 14.08 8.96 -2.40
C ALA A 313 12.60 9.36 -2.44
N LYS A 314 12.14 10.05 -3.50
CA LYS A 314 10.73 10.34 -3.74
C LYS A 314 10.04 9.08 -4.22
N ALA A 315 8.92 8.70 -3.59
CA ALA A 315 8.26 7.42 -3.83
C ALA A 315 7.74 7.24 -5.27
N ASP A 316 7.35 8.34 -5.92
CA ASP A 316 6.69 8.32 -7.22
C ASP A 316 7.62 8.71 -8.39
N SER A 317 8.95 8.68 -8.16
CA SER A 317 9.91 9.11 -9.17
C SER A 317 10.67 7.92 -9.75
N ASN A 318 10.41 7.63 -11.02
CA ASN A 318 11.26 6.79 -11.86
C ASN A 318 12.38 7.64 -12.46
N ILE A 319 13.57 7.10 -12.64
CA ILE A 319 14.74 7.88 -13.03
C ILE A 319 15.48 7.20 -14.16
N VAL A 320 15.85 8.02 -15.17
CA VAL A 320 16.86 7.70 -16.18
C VAL A 320 18.09 8.56 -15.90
N VAL A 321 19.20 7.92 -15.57
CA VAL A 321 20.50 8.55 -15.34
C VAL A 321 21.29 8.53 -16.66
N ASN A 322 21.22 9.65 -17.40
CA ASN A 322 21.89 9.77 -18.69
C ASN A 322 23.39 9.99 -18.53
N GLY A 323 24.19 9.07 -19.06
CA GLY A 323 25.64 9.04 -18.97
C GLY A 323 26.38 9.63 -20.18
N LEU A 324 25.68 10.27 -21.15
CA LEU A 324 26.30 10.74 -22.40
C LEU A 324 27.43 11.78 -22.18
N ALA A 325 27.27 12.69 -21.21
CA ALA A 325 28.30 13.67 -20.88
C ALA A 325 29.52 13.09 -20.17
N LEU A 326 29.43 11.87 -19.63
CA LEU A 326 30.56 11.15 -19.04
C LEU A 326 31.46 10.59 -20.15
N ARG A 327 32.77 10.70 -19.99
CA ARG A 327 33.70 10.01 -20.88
C ARG A 327 33.49 8.51 -20.82
N VAL A 328 33.67 7.81 -21.93
CA VAL A 328 33.41 6.36 -22.02
C VAL A 328 34.11 5.56 -20.93
N ASN A 329 35.37 5.92 -20.61
CA ASN A 329 36.17 5.28 -19.55
C ASN A 329 35.72 5.67 -18.12
N GLU A 330 34.93 6.73 -17.92
CA GLU A 330 34.43 7.17 -16.62
C GLU A 330 33.04 6.56 -16.27
N ARG A 331 32.32 6.08 -17.27
CA ARG A 331 30.97 5.51 -17.10
C ARG A 331 30.91 4.31 -16.15
N PRO A 332 31.83 3.33 -16.23
CA PRO A 332 31.88 2.21 -15.31
C PRO A 332 32.13 2.65 -13.86
N ASP A 333 33.05 3.60 -13.63
CA ASP A 333 33.38 4.10 -12.31
C ASP A 333 32.22 4.86 -11.70
N PHE A 334 31.54 5.72 -12.47
CA PHE A 334 30.33 6.40 -12.02
C PHE A 334 29.24 5.42 -11.60
N PHE A 335 28.99 4.38 -12.40
CA PHE A 335 28.01 3.35 -12.08
C PHE A 335 28.40 2.56 -10.81
N ALA A 336 29.66 2.17 -10.71
CA ALA A 336 30.19 1.47 -9.53
C ALA A 336 30.04 2.31 -8.25
N ASP A 337 30.27 3.62 -8.33
CA ASP A 337 30.10 4.55 -7.21
C ASP A 337 28.64 4.77 -6.81
N LEU A 338 27.72 4.67 -7.77
CA LEU A 338 26.27 4.83 -7.53
C LEU A 338 25.67 3.60 -6.83
N LEU A 339 26.10 2.40 -7.18
CA LEU A 339 25.52 1.13 -6.71
C LEU A 339 25.46 0.97 -5.18
N PRO A 340 26.48 1.31 -4.37
CA PRO A 340 26.40 1.22 -2.92
C PRO A 340 25.30 2.10 -2.33
N GLY A 341 25.09 3.30 -2.89
CA GLY A 341 24.04 4.22 -2.50
C GLY A 341 22.66 3.64 -2.79
N LEU A 342 22.41 3.17 -4.01
CA LEU A 342 21.16 2.52 -4.41
C LEU A 342 20.91 1.25 -3.59
N SER A 343 21.91 0.40 -3.38
CA SER A 343 21.79 -0.81 -2.59
C SER A 343 21.46 -0.53 -1.12
N SER A 344 22.08 0.52 -0.54
CA SER A 344 21.75 0.97 0.81
C SER A 344 20.33 1.52 0.92
N PHE A 345 19.91 2.29 -0.08
CA PHE A 345 18.55 2.81 -0.16
C PHE A 345 17.53 1.68 -0.30
N ARG A 346 17.75 0.73 -1.24
CA ARG A 346 16.89 -0.44 -1.44
C ARG A 346 16.75 -1.30 -0.17
N ARG A 347 17.84 -1.51 0.58
CA ARG A 347 17.77 -2.26 1.84
C ARG A 347 16.86 -1.62 2.89
N ARG A 348 16.72 -0.29 2.89
CA ARG A 348 15.90 0.45 3.86
C ARG A 348 14.45 0.62 3.42
N THR A 349 14.22 0.75 2.12
CA THR A 349 12.92 1.15 1.55
C THR A 349 12.31 0.10 0.64
N ALA A 350 13.02 -1.02 0.37
CA ALA A 350 12.75 -2.02 -0.68
C ALA A 350 12.56 -1.41 -2.09
N ARG A 351 12.99 -0.16 -2.30
CA ARG A 351 12.96 0.57 -3.57
C ARG A 351 14.36 1.03 -3.99
N PRO A 352 14.62 1.24 -5.30
CA PRO A 352 13.81 0.84 -6.46
C PRO A 352 13.58 -0.67 -6.49
N HIS A 353 12.51 -1.08 -7.13
CA HIS A 353 12.04 -2.47 -7.16
C HIS A 353 12.90 -3.38 -8.04
#